data_597fac7cbfc8b88fa24850bd23685e40
#
_entry.id   597fac7cbfc8b88fa24850bd23685e40
#
_cell.length_a   1.000
_cell.length_b   1.000
_cell.length_c   1.000
_cell.angle_alpha   90.00
_cell.angle_beta   90.00
_cell.angle_gamma   90.00
#
_symmetry.space_group_name_H-M   'P 1'
#
loop_
_entity.id
_entity.type
_entity.pdbx_description
1 polymer ?
#
loop_
_entity_poly.entity_id
_entity_poly.type
_entity_poly.pdbx_seq_one_letter_code
_entity_poly.pdbx_strand_id
1 'polypeptide(L)'
;MVLKTRCESKENLFMEYTLPKIISLVGHYGCGKTNLAANLALEMSRMGKVTVVDMDIVNPYFRTADFKEEFEKRGINIAATQYANTNLDIPVLNFDMAGIIDSGDYTIIDAGGGSDGAAALGRYREVLKNAKAQLFYVFNMYRGLSVKETAEALWEIECSCKMKCTSLINNSNLGNMTTAEDIYKTEEFEKELVNITGVPIFMRCVPKCVPDVRPDDFYVERLVKMPWEASSDCISPPKRVL
;
A
#
# COMPACT_ATOMS: atom_id res chain seq x y z
N MET A 1 7.37 -14.90 18.28
CA MET A 1 8.75 -15.32 17.96
C MET A 1 9.49 -14.09 17.51
N VAL A 2 10.40 -13.58 18.33
CA VAL A 2 11.14 -12.34 18.13
C VAL A 2 12.35 -12.68 17.27
N LEU A 3 12.40 -12.13 16.05
CA LEU A 3 13.54 -12.32 15.17
C LEU A 3 14.55 -11.17 15.36
N LYS A 4 15.64 -11.46 16.08
CA LYS A 4 16.85 -10.67 16.01
C LYS A 4 17.69 -11.16 14.84
N THR A 5 17.70 -10.48 13.73
CA THR A 5 18.68 -10.71 12.66
C THR A 5 19.62 -9.52 12.54
N ARG A 6 20.86 -9.77 12.97
CA ARG A 6 22.01 -8.91 12.70
C ARG A 6 22.46 -9.21 11.27
N CYS A 7 22.31 -8.27 10.34
CA CYS A 7 22.81 -8.41 8.98
C CYS A 7 23.94 -7.42 8.72
N GLU A 8 25.08 -7.97 8.31
CA GLU A 8 26.30 -7.24 7.91
C GLU A 8 26.23 -6.85 6.43
N SER A 9 25.23 -6.11 6.05
CA SER A 9 25.13 -5.35 4.79
C SER A 9 23.94 -4.42 4.96
N LYS A 10 23.98 -3.20 4.42
CA LYS A 10 23.00 -2.11 4.55
C LYS A 10 21.58 -2.46 4.08
N GLU A 11 21.10 -3.65 4.40
CA GLU A 11 19.78 -4.16 4.11
C GLU A 11 18.99 -4.21 5.42
N ASN A 12 18.10 -3.22 5.57
CA ASN A 12 16.99 -3.16 6.53
C ASN A 12 17.30 -3.67 7.95
N LEU A 13 17.63 -2.75 8.82
CA LEU A 13 17.54 -2.94 10.27
C LEU A 13 16.04 -3.02 10.59
N PHE A 14 15.51 -4.27 10.70
CA PHE A 14 14.11 -4.49 11.03
C PHE A 14 13.81 -4.06 12.44
N MET A 15 12.88 -3.10 12.55
CA MET A 15 12.12 -2.97 13.78
C MET A 15 11.26 -4.20 14.02
N GLU A 16 11.09 -4.51 15.32
CA GLU A 16 10.15 -5.53 15.81
C GLU A 16 8.68 -5.12 15.58
N TYR A 17 8.29 -4.82 14.32
CA TYR A 17 6.87 -4.81 13.99
C TYR A 17 6.40 -6.26 13.90
N THR A 18 5.52 -6.64 14.76
CA THR A 18 4.72 -7.83 14.52
C THR A 18 3.70 -7.46 13.47
N LEU A 19 4.04 -7.64 12.19
CA LEU A 19 3.10 -7.39 11.10
C LEU A 19 1.86 -8.28 11.27
N PRO A 20 0.64 -7.70 11.17
CA PRO A 20 -0.58 -8.47 11.23
C PRO A 20 -0.66 -9.48 10.08
N LYS A 21 -1.34 -10.60 10.30
CA LYS A 21 -1.53 -11.61 9.25
C LYS A 21 -2.35 -11.09 8.08
N ILE A 22 -3.32 -10.22 8.36
CA ILE A 22 -4.23 -9.68 7.34
C ILE A 22 -4.24 -8.17 7.47
N ILE A 23 -3.82 -7.49 6.39
CA ILE A 23 -3.71 -6.04 6.30
C ILE A 23 -4.59 -5.56 5.15
N SER A 24 -5.49 -4.63 5.43
CA SER A 24 -6.23 -3.89 4.41
C SER A 24 -5.72 -2.46 4.36
N LEU A 25 -5.23 -2.02 3.20
CA LEU A 25 -4.74 -0.66 2.98
C LEU A 25 -5.83 0.19 2.34
N VAL A 26 -6.20 1.26 3.02
CA VAL A 26 -7.15 2.27 2.54
C VAL A 26 -6.51 3.65 2.62
N GLY A 27 -7.07 4.63 1.93
CA GLY A 27 -6.56 6.01 1.96
C GLY A 27 -6.89 6.75 0.67
N HIS A 28 -6.55 8.03 0.62
CA HIS A 28 -6.81 8.89 -0.53
C HIS A 28 -6.09 8.42 -1.81
N TYR A 29 -6.58 8.87 -2.98
CA TYR A 29 -5.91 8.61 -4.25
C TYR A 29 -4.49 9.16 -4.26
N GLY A 30 -3.56 8.37 -4.83
CA GLY A 30 -2.17 8.76 -4.97
C GLY A 30 -1.34 8.78 -3.69
N CYS A 31 -1.85 8.36 -2.54
CA CYS A 31 -1.05 8.27 -1.30
C CYS A 31 -0.04 7.10 -1.28
N GLY A 32 -0.01 6.27 -2.35
CA GLY A 32 1.01 5.23 -2.53
C GLY A 32 0.67 3.87 -1.95
N LYS A 33 -0.63 3.54 -1.75
CA LYS A 33 -1.08 2.24 -1.21
C LYS A 33 -0.52 1.05 -1.95
N THR A 34 -0.65 1.03 -3.27
CA THR A 34 -0.19 -0.05 -4.15
C THR A 34 1.32 -0.29 -4.04
N ASN A 35 2.11 0.79 -4.03
CA ASN A 35 3.56 0.67 -3.85
C ASN A 35 3.91 0.15 -2.45
N LEU A 36 3.17 0.59 -1.44
CA LEU A 36 3.32 0.10 -0.06
C LEU A 36 2.91 -1.37 0.04
N ALA A 37 1.78 -1.78 -0.56
CA ALA A 37 1.33 -3.17 -0.61
C ALA A 37 2.41 -4.08 -1.20
N ALA A 38 3.04 -3.64 -2.30
CA ALA A 38 4.13 -4.36 -2.94
C ALA A 38 5.36 -4.51 -2.02
N ASN A 39 5.79 -3.43 -1.35
CA ASN A 39 6.92 -3.49 -0.41
C ASN A 39 6.62 -4.37 0.80
N LEU A 40 5.42 -4.28 1.37
CA LEU A 40 4.97 -5.14 2.46
C LEU A 40 4.94 -6.61 2.03
N ALA A 41 4.44 -6.90 0.82
CA ALA A 41 4.38 -8.26 0.31
C ALA A 41 5.77 -8.88 0.15
N LEU A 42 6.73 -8.13 -0.39
CA LEU A 42 8.11 -8.58 -0.50
C LEU A 42 8.74 -8.86 0.86
N GLU A 43 8.41 -8.06 1.85
CA GLU A 43 8.95 -8.25 3.18
C GLU A 43 8.30 -9.44 3.88
N MET A 44 6.97 -9.54 3.85
CA MET A 44 6.24 -10.64 4.46
C MET A 44 6.53 -11.98 3.77
N SER A 45 6.89 -11.98 2.48
CA SER A 45 7.26 -13.21 1.76
C SER A 45 8.52 -13.91 2.29
N ARG A 46 9.35 -13.20 3.06
CA ARG A 46 10.49 -13.79 3.78
C ARG A 46 10.06 -14.63 5.00
N MET A 47 8.83 -14.41 5.46
CA MET A 47 8.29 -15.05 6.67
C MET A 47 7.27 -16.17 6.37
N GLY A 48 6.64 -16.13 5.19
CA GLY A 48 5.62 -17.10 4.81
C GLY A 48 4.98 -16.80 3.46
N LYS A 49 3.94 -17.57 3.12
CA LYS A 49 3.16 -17.38 1.90
C LYS A 49 2.33 -16.11 1.98
N VAL A 50 2.47 -15.23 1.00
CA VAL A 50 1.74 -13.97 0.91
C VAL A 50 0.77 -14.01 -0.26
N THR A 51 -0.45 -13.53 -0.03
CA THR A 51 -1.39 -13.21 -1.12
C THR A 51 -1.69 -11.72 -1.09
N VAL A 52 -1.49 -11.05 -2.21
CA VAL A 52 -1.91 -9.66 -2.44
C VAL A 52 -3.24 -9.69 -3.18
N VAL A 53 -4.25 -9.04 -2.62
CA VAL A 53 -5.57 -8.87 -3.24
C VAL A 53 -5.65 -7.46 -3.81
N ASP A 54 -5.66 -7.36 -5.14
CA ASP A 54 -5.82 -6.08 -5.85
C ASP A 54 -7.31 -5.79 -6.08
N MET A 55 -7.82 -4.83 -5.31
CA MET A 55 -9.20 -4.36 -5.40
C MET A 55 -9.32 -3.00 -6.11
N ASP A 56 -8.21 -2.41 -6.60
CA ASP A 56 -8.28 -1.16 -7.37
C ASP A 56 -8.75 -1.43 -8.80
N ILE A 57 -10.00 -1.06 -9.08
CA ILE A 57 -10.62 -1.23 -10.40
C ILE A 57 -10.10 -0.18 -11.37
N VAL A 58 -9.73 1.00 -10.88
CA VAL A 58 -9.36 2.16 -11.68
C VAL A 58 -7.92 2.05 -12.17
N ASN A 59 -7.02 1.59 -11.30
CA ASN A 59 -5.59 1.48 -11.59
C ASN A 59 -5.04 0.09 -11.25
N PRO A 60 -5.25 -0.90 -12.10
CA PRO A 60 -4.85 -2.28 -11.82
C PRO A 60 -3.34 -2.49 -12.03
N TYR A 61 -2.50 -1.93 -11.18
CA TYR A 61 -1.03 -1.98 -11.30
C TYR A 61 -0.43 -3.37 -11.14
N PHE A 62 -1.00 -4.21 -10.27
CA PHE A 62 -0.55 -5.60 -10.10
C PHE A 62 -0.85 -6.51 -11.30
N ARG A 63 -1.55 -5.99 -12.31
CA ARG A 63 -1.91 -6.75 -13.53
C ARG A 63 -0.86 -6.69 -14.62
N THR A 64 0.17 -5.87 -14.50
CA THR A 64 1.26 -5.88 -15.48
C THR A 64 1.97 -7.22 -15.42
N ALA A 65 2.20 -7.83 -16.58
CA ALA A 65 2.82 -9.16 -16.66
C ALA A 65 4.16 -9.22 -15.93
N ASP A 66 4.94 -8.15 -16.05
CA ASP A 66 6.27 -8.03 -15.41
C ASP A 66 6.19 -8.10 -13.88
N PHE A 67 5.19 -7.44 -13.31
CA PHE A 67 4.99 -7.43 -11.86
C PHE A 67 4.57 -8.82 -11.36
N LYS A 68 3.63 -9.44 -12.07
CA LYS A 68 3.13 -10.77 -11.72
C LYS A 68 4.24 -11.80 -11.72
N GLU A 69 5.07 -11.83 -12.76
CA GLU A 69 6.19 -12.77 -12.87
C GLU A 69 7.22 -12.59 -11.74
N GLU A 70 7.56 -11.34 -11.38
CA GLU A 70 8.50 -11.06 -10.30
C GLU A 70 7.96 -11.50 -8.93
N PHE A 71 6.66 -11.27 -8.67
CA PHE A 71 6.01 -11.70 -7.43
C PHE A 71 5.87 -13.21 -7.34
N GLU A 72 5.47 -13.87 -8.43
CA GLU A 72 5.35 -15.32 -8.50
C GLU A 72 6.71 -16.02 -8.23
N LYS A 73 7.81 -15.48 -8.77
CA LYS A 73 9.17 -15.98 -8.49
C LYS A 73 9.53 -15.92 -7.01
N ARG A 74 8.93 -15.02 -6.25
CA ARG A 74 9.13 -14.86 -4.81
C ARG A 74 8.09 -15.57 -3.96
N GLY A 75 7.22 -16.36 -4.56
CA GLY A 75 6.15 -17.09 -3.86
C GLY A 75 5.01 -16.20 -3.36
N ILE A 76 4.86 -14.99 -3.95
CA ILE A 76 3.75 -14.08 -3.66
C ILE A 76 2.64 -14.32 -4.67
N ASN A 77 1.46 -14.67 -4.16
CA ASN A 77 0.27 -14.83 -5.00
C ASN A 77 -0.41 -13.47 -5.22
N ILE A 78 -0.95 -13.25 -6.42
CA ILE A 78 -1.76 -12.08 -6.73
C ILE A 78 -3.18 -12.54 -7.06
N ALA A 79 -4.14 -12.12 -6.23
CA ALA A 79 -5.55 -12.25 -6.51
C ALA A 79 -6.06 -10.90 -7.05
N ALA A 80 -6.34 -10.85 -8.35
CA ALA A 80 -6.88 -9.68 -9.02
C ALA A 80 -8.15 -10.07 -9.76
N THR A 81 -9.10 -9.13 -9.88
CA THR A 81 -10.31 -9.38 -10.67
C THR A 81 -9.93 -9.57 -12.15
N GLN A 82 -10.35 -10.67 -12.72
CA GLN A 82 -10.35 -10.79 -14.17
C GLN A 82 -11.48 -9.91 -14.69
N TYR A 83 -11.19 -8.98 -15.61
CA TYR A 83 -12.24 -8.44 -16.45
C TYR A 83 -12.81 -9.60 -17.25
N ALA A 84 -14.00 -10.06 -16.89
CA ALA A 84 -14.74 -10.86 -17.81
C ALA A 84 -14.89 -10.03 -19.08
N ASN A 85 -14.46 -10.57 -20.23
CA ASN A 85 -14.73 -10.04 -21.56
C ASN A 85 -16.24 -10.15 -21.88
N THR A 86 -17.06 -9.60 -21.00
CA THR A 86 -18.51 -9.56 -21.15
C THR A 86 -18.89 -8.09 -21.28
N ASN A 87 -19.71 -7.79 -22.27
CA ASN A 87 -20.30 -6.46 -22.54
C ASN A 87 -21.23 -5.97 -21.40
N LEU A 88 -20.94 -6.32 -20.15
CA LEU A 88 -21.66 -5.87 -18.96
C LEU A 88 -20.83 -4.78 -18.26
N ASP A 89 -21.41 -3.61 -18.21
CA ASP A 89 -20.81 -2.32 -17.82
C ASP A 89 -20.38 -2.18 -16.35
N ILE A 90 -20.33 -3.25 -15.56
CA ILE A 90 -19.92 -3.15 -14.14
C ILE A 90 -18.99 -4.34 -13.81
N PRO A 91 -17.68 -4.08 -13.54
CA PRO A 91 -16.80 -5.11 -13.01
C PRO A 91 -17.28 -5.52 -11.62
N VAL A 92 -17.79 -6.73 -11.49
CA VAL A 92 -18.15 -7.29 -10.18
C VAL A 92 -16.89 -7.82 -9.53
N LEU A 93 -16.44 -7.14 -8.47
CA LEU A 93 -15.41 -7.66 -7.57
C LEU A 93 -16.00 -8.88 -6.83
N ASN A 94 -15.65 -10.07 -7.24
CA ASN A 94 -16.07 -11.29 -6.56
C ASN A 94 -14.85 -12.12 -6.21
N PHE A 95 -14.36 -11.94 -4.97
CA PHE A 95 -13.28 -12.75 -4.41
C PHE A 95 -13.86 -13.76 -3.41
N ASP A 96 -13.38 -14.98 -3.47
CA ASP A 96 -13.48 -15.88 -2.32
C ASP A 96 -12.48 -15.41 -1.23
N MET A 97 -12.84 -14.33 -0.54
CA MET A 97 -11.97 -13.71 0.44
C MET A 97 -11.64 -14.66 1.60
N ALA A 98 -12.56 -15.52 1.99
CA ALA A 98 -12.33 -16.50 3.05
C ALA A 98 -11.29 -17.54 2.59
N GLY A 99 -11.47 -18.12 1.40
CA GLY A 99 -10.50 -19.06 0.82
C GLY A 99 -9.13 -18.44 0.59
N ILE A 100 -9.06 -17.16 0.19
CA ILE A 100 -7.79 -16.42 0.05
C ILE A 100 -7.08 -16.31 1.41
N ILE A 101 -7.80 -15.90 2.45
CA ILE A 101 -7.23 -15.74 3.80
C ILE A 101 -6.75 -17.09 4.35
N ASP A 102 -7.49 -18.14 4.11
CA ASP A 102 -7.17 -19.50 4.60
C ASP A 102 -6.02 -20.15 3.82
N SER A 103 -5.74 -19.68 2.60
CA SER A 103 -4.74 -20.29 1.70
C SER A 103 -3.30 -19.89 1.96
N GLY A 104 -3.05 -18.82 2.73
CA GLY A 104 -1.73 -18.25 2.98
C GLY A 104 -1.48 -17.93 4.45
N ASP A 105 -0.22 -17.56 4.74
CA ASP A 105 0.17 -17.11 6.07
C ASP A 105 -0.15 -15.62 6.25
N TYR A 106 -0.10 -14.86 5.15
CA TYR A 106 -0.33 -13.42 5.13
C TYR A 106 -1.21 -13.00 3.95
N THR A 107 -2.08 -12.04 4.20
CA THR A 107 -2.93 -11.43 3.16
C THR A 107 -2.83 -9.91 3.23
N ILE A 108 -2.51 -9.29 2.09
CA ILE A 108 -2.49 -7.83 1.94
C ILE A 108 -3.57 -7.46 0.94
N ILE A 109 -4.48 -6.58 1.34
CA ILE A 109 -5.58 -6.11 0.50
C ILE A 109 -5.30 -4.66 0.12
N ASP A 110 -5.03 -4.41 -1.15
CA ASP A 110 -4.87 -3.07 -1.72
C ASP A 110 -6.23 -2.57 -2.20
N ALA A 111 -6.90 -1.77 -1.39
CA ALA A 111 -8.17 -1.18 -1.76
C ALA A 111 -7.96 0.03 -2.66
N GLY A 112 -8.89 0.25 -3.59
CA GLY A 112 -8.92 1.47 -4.41
C GLY A 112 -8.94 2.74 -3.56
N GLY A 113 -8.61 3.89 -4.17
CA GLY A 113 -8.57 5.16 -3.47
C GLY A 113 -9.95 5.69 -3.07
N GLY A 114 -10.02 6.42 -1.96
CA GLY A 114 -11.21 7.11 -1.48
C GLY A 114 -12.33 6.22 -1.01
N SER A 115 -13.52 6.80 -0.90
CA SER A 115 -14.74 6.15 -0.40
C SER A 115 -15.24 5.01 -1.29
N ASP A 116 -15.03 5.10 -2.61
CA ASP A 116 -15.49 4.08 -3.56
C ASP A 116 -14.70 2.77 -3.41
N GLY A 117 -13.36 2.88 -3.32
CA GLY A 117 -12.50 1.72 -3.04
C GLY A 117 -12.82 1.10 -1.68
N ALA A 118 -13.07 1.93 -0.67
CA ALA A 118 -13.46 1.48 0.66
C ALA A 118 -14.84 0.79 0.65
N ALA A 119 -15.81 1.26 -0.13
CA ALA A 119 -17.12 0.62 -0.27
C ALA A 119 -17.00 -0.80 -0.86
N ALA A 120 -16.09 -0.99 -1.82
CA ALA A 120 -15.80 -2.31 -2.37
C ALA A 120 -15.25 -3.26 -1.30
N LEU A 121 -14.32 -2.79 -0.46
CA LEU A 121 -13.79 -3.54 0.69
C LEU A 121 -14.89 -3.89 1.69
N GLY A 122 -15.83 -2.98 1.92
CA GLY A 122 -16.94 -3.15 2.86
C GLY A 122 -17.84 -4.36 2.58
N ARG A 123 -17.85 -4.89 1.36
CA ARG A 123 -18.56 -6.14 1.01
C ARG A 123 -18.01 -7.34 1.77
N TYR A 124 -16.75 -7.31 2.14
CA TYR A 124 -16.03 -8.39 2.81
C TYR A 124 -15.87 -8.17 4.32
N ARG A 125 -16.51 -7.10 4.87
CA ARG A 125 -16.31 -6.68 6.26
C ARG A 125 -16.52 -7.80 7.30
N GLU A 126 -17.49 -8.67 7.11
CA GLU A 126 -17.79 -9.75 8.07
C GLU A 126 -16.66 -10.80 8.07
N VAL A 127 -16.17 -11.17 6.88
CA VAL A 127 -15.03 -12.11 6.74
C VAL A 127 -13.78 -11.49 7.34
N LEU A 128 -13.49 -10.24 7.01
CA LEU A 128 -12.32 -9.51 7.50
C LEU A 128 -12.36 -9.32 9.01
N LYS A 129 -13.52 -8.99 9.57
CA LYS A 129 -13.72 -8.85 11.01
C LYS A 129 -13.50 -10.17 11.74
N ASN A 130 -14.08 -11.26 11.24
CA ASN A 130 -13.94 -12.60 11.84
C ASN A 130 -12.47 -13.07 11.78
N ALA A 131 -11.76 -12.75 10.71
CA ALA A 131 -10.35 -13.04 10.53
C ALA A 131 -9.41 -12.07 11.27
N LYS A 132 -9.96 -11.08 12.01
CA LYS A 132 -9.20 -10.05 12.76
C LYS A 132 -8.26 -9.23 11.86
N ALA A 133 -8.69 -8.94 10.64
CA ALA A 133 -7.95 -8.10 9.72
C ALA A 133 -7.75 -6.69 10.31
N GLN A 134 -6.56 -6.13 10.09
CA GLN A 134 -6.26 -4.75 10.45
C GLN A 134 -6.54 -3.83 9.26
N LEU A 135 -7.24 -2.72 9.51
CA LEU A 135 -7.51 -1.69 8.52
C LEU A 135 -6.57 -0.52 8.73
N PHE A 136 -5.63 -0.31 7.82
CA PHE A 136 -4.63 0.74 7.89
C PHE A 136 -4.97 1.87 6.93
N TYR A 137 -5.06 3.08 7.47
CA TYR A 137 -5.22 4.28 6.67
C TYR A 137 -3.85 4.84 6.28
N VAL A 138 -3.57 4.83 4.97
CA VAL A 138 -2.33 5.35 4.38
C VAL A 138 -2.55 6.80 3.98
N PHE A 139 -1.71 7.71 4.46
CA PHE A 139 -1.74 9.10 4.06
C PHE A 139 -0.39 9.59 3.51
N ASN A 140 -0.45 10.67 2.73
CA ASN A 140 0.73 11.38 2.23
C ASN A 140 0.41 12.88 2.24
N MET A 141 1.03 13.64 3.15
CA MET A 141 0.79 15.08 3.32
C MET A 141 1.12 15.91 2.07
N TYR A 142 2.01 15.40 1.21
CA TYR A 142 2.38 16.07 -0.05
C TYR A 142 1.35 15.89 -1.17
N ARG A 143 0.18 15.30 -0.89
CA ARG A 143 -0.93 15.18 -1.84
C ARG A 143 -1.97 16.29 -1.73
N GLY A 144 -1.63 17.36 -1.00
CA GLY A 144 -2.39 18.60 -0.98
C GLY A 144 -3.60 18.64 -0.04
N LEU A 145 -3.80 17.62 0.78
CA LEU A 145 -4.81 17.64 1.83
C LEU A 145 -4.21 18.23 3.13
N SER A 146 -4.95 19.10 3.77
CA SER A 146 -4.69 19.52 5.14
C SER A 146 -4.91 18.37 6.13
N VAL A 147 -4.44 18.52 7.36
CA VAL A 147 -4.67 17.51 8.41
C VAL A 147 -6.16 17.25 8.61
N LYS A 148 -6.97 18.31 8.64
CA LYS A 148 -8.42 18.22 8.81
C LYS A 148 -9.09 17.45 7.66
N GLU A 149 -8.78 17.78 6.41
CA GLU A 149 -9.31 17.07 5.24
C GLU A 149 -8.84 15.62 5.21
N THR A 150 -7.63 15.33 5.68
CA THR A 150 -7.13 13.96 5.81
C THR A 150 -7.92 13.16 6.86
N ALA A 151 -8.28 13.78 7.98
CA ALA A 151 -9.13 13.17 9.00
C ALA A 151 -10.56 12.95 8.49
N GLU A 152 -11.14 13.93 7.78
CA GLU A 152 -12.46 13.81 7.14
C GLU A 152 -12.48 12.66 6.13
N ALA A 153 -11.46 12.56 5.28
CA ALA A 153 -11.33 11.46 4.31
C ALA A 153 -11.21 10.08 5.01
N LEU A 154 -10.53 10.00 6.15
CA LEU A 154 -10.48 8.77 6.96
C LEU A 154 -11.88 8.39 7.44
N TRP A 155 -12.64 9.32 8.00
CA TRP A 155 -14.00 9.03 8.49
C TRP A 155 -14.97 8.66 7.36
N GLU A 156 -14.87 9.30 6.18
CA GLU A 156 -15.64 8.92 5.00
C GLU A 156 -15.35 7.47 4.58
N ILE A 157 -14.08 7.08 4.57
CA ILE A 157 -13.64 5.72 4.28
C ILE A 157 -14.21 4.72 5.30
N GLU A 158 -14.12 5.02 6.60
CA GLU A 158 -14.70 4.19 7.65
C GLU A 158 -16.21 4.00 7.49
N CYS A 159 -16.91 5.09 7.16
CA CYS A 159 -18.36 5.03 6.89
C CYS A 159 -18.68 4.18 5.67
N SER A 160 -17.90 4.28 4.60
CA SER A 160 -18.12 3.56 3.35
C SER A 160 -17.85 2.07 3.49
N CYS A 161 -16.74 1.66 4.12
CA CYS A 161 -16.43 0.24 4.34
C CYS A 161 -17.13 -0.35 5.57
N LYS A 162 -17.71 0.49 6.44
CA LYS A 162 -18.32 0.08 7.72
C LYS A 162 -17.36 -0.66 8.65
N MET A 163 -16.10 -0.25 8.61
CA MET A 163 -15.01 -0.78 9.45
C MET A 163 -14.25 0.40 10.05
N LYS A 164 -13.61 0.18 11.21
CA LYS A 164 -12.78 1.18 11.87
C LYS A 164 -11.32 1.01 11.50
N CYS A 165 -10.65 2.11 11.20
CA CYS A 165 -9.21 2.13 11.03
C CYS A 165 -8.53 1.79 12.36
N THR A 166 -7.63 0.84 12.32
CA THR A 166 -6.89 0.38 13.50
C THR A 166 -5.61 1.19 13.72
N SER A 167 -5.03 1.67 12.62
CA SER A 167 -3.81 2.46 12.67
C SER A 167 -3.61 3.30 11.41
N LEU A 168 -2.72 4.28 11.51
CA LEU A 168 -2.27 5.14 10.42
C LEU A 168 -0.92 4.66 9.88
N ILE A 169 -0.71 4.82 8.59
CA ILE A 169 0.61 4.68 7.96
C ILE A 169 0.97 6.01 7.31
N ASN A 170 2.06 6.62 7.78
CA ASN A 170 2.61 7.83 7.18
C ASN A 170 3.50 7.45 5.99
N ASN A 171 2.98 7.61 4.78
CA ASN A 171 3.72 7.40 3.52
C ASN A 171 3.99 8.74 2.81
N SER A 172 4.27 9.79 3.60
CA SER A 172 4.50 11.12 3.07
C SER A 172 5.89 11.24 2.45
N ASN A 173 5.93 11.33 1.14
CA ASN A 173 7.17 11.47 0.37
C ASN A 173 6.91 12.13 -1.00
N LEU A 174 7.99 12.61 -1.61
CA LEU A 174 8.05 13.22 -2.95
C LEU A 174 8.73 12.29 -3.97
N GLY A 175 8.68 10.97 -3.73
CA GLY A 175 9.38 9.97 -4.53
C GLY A 175 10.89 10.16 -4.49
N ASN A 176 11.57 10.12 -5.64
CA ASN A 176 13.03 10.25 -5.72
C ASN A 176 13.58 11.64 -5.32
N MET A 177 12.71 12.64 -5.18
CA MET A 177 13.10 13.98 -4.74
C MET A 177 13.01 14.18 -3.23
N THR A 178 12.61 13.15 -2.50
CA THR A 178 12.45 13.22 -1.04
C THR A 178 13.81 13.42 -0.36
N THR A 179 13.85 14.36 0.56
CA THR A 179 14.99 14.61 1.43
C THR A 179 14.68 14.20 2.88
N ALA A 180 15.70 14.09 3.71
CA ALA A 180 15.50 13.84 5.15
C ALA A 180 14.67 14.96 5.81
N GLU A 181 14.87 16.21 5.39
CA GLU A 181 14.09 17.35 5.89
C GLU A 181 12.59 17.21 5.56
N ASP A 182 12.25 16.71 4.36
CA ASP A 182 10.86 16.45 3.99
C ASP A 182 10.23 15.41 4.90
N ILE A 183 10.97 14.38 5.29
CA ILE A 183 10.49 13.36 6.23
C ILE A 183 10.25 13.96 7.62
N TYR A 184 11.18 14.77 8.14
CA TYR A 184 11.01 15.40 9.46
C TYR A 184 9.84 16.38 9.50
N LYS A 185 9.55 17.11 8.42
CA LYS A 185 8.39 18.01 8.33
C LYS A 185 7.04 17.28 8.51
N THR A 186 7.01 15.98 8.28
CA THR A 186 5.76 15.20 8.43
C THR A 186 5.36 14.96 9.89
N GLU A 187 6.26 15.16 10.85
CA GLU A 187 6.01 14.85 12.26
C GLU A 187 4.88 15.68 12.89
N GLU A 188 4.83 16.96 12.55
CA GLU A 188 3.79 17.84 13.08
C GLU A 188 2.42 17.44 12.52
N PHE A 189 2.35 17.23 11.21
CA PHE A 189 1.14 16.73 10.55
C PHE A 189 0.67 15.40 11.17
N GLU A 190 1.58 14.49 11.39
CA GLU A 190 1.30 13.19 11.99
C GLU A 190 0.72 13.33 13.40
N LYS A 191 1.38 14.14 14.27
CA LYS A 191 0.93 14.38 15.65
C LYS A 191 -0.47 14.98 15.68
N GLU A 192 -0.73 15.96 14.81
CA GLU A 192 -2.03 16.61 14.73
C GLU A 192 -3.11 15.63 14.21
N LEU A 193 -2.81 14.83 13.20
CA LEU A 193 -3.73 13.82 12.67
C LEU A 193 -4.09 12.76 13.72
N VAL A 194 -3.11 12.30 14.50
CA VAL A 194 -3.34 11.38 15.63
C VAL A 194 -4.24 12.03 16.69
N ASN A 195 -3.99 13.29 17.02
CA ASN A 195 -4.80 14.02 17.99
C ASN A 195 -6.26 14.19 17.55
N ILE A 196 -6.50 14.46 16.27
CA ILE A 196 -7.85 14.65 15.73
C ILE A 196 -8.59 13.32 15.61
N THR A 197 -7.92 12.27 15.13
CA THR A 197 -8.57 10.99 14.81
C THR A 197 -8.59 10.01 15.98
N GLY A 198 -7.66 10.14 16.93
CA GLY A 198 -7.42 9.15 17.99
C GLY A 198 -6.79 7.84 17.49
N VAL A 199 -6.44 7.75 16.19
CA VAL A 199 -5.88 6.55 15.58
C VAL A 199 -4.35 6.60 15.65
N PRO A 200 -3.68 5.58 16.21
CA PRO A 200 -2.23 5.60 16.39
C PRO A 200 -1.47 5.38 15.08
N ILE A 201 -0.23 5.86 15.01
CA ILE A 201 0.68 5.51 13.92
C ILE A 201 1.19 4.09 14.13
N PHE A 202 1.08 3.28 13.09
CA PHE A 202 1.68 1.96 13.03
C PHE A 202 3.08 2.01 12.42
N MET A 203 3.24 2.79 11.33
CA MET A 203 4.45 2.76 10.52
C MET A 203 4.67 4.10 9.83
N ARG A 204 5.94 4.48 9.67
CA ARG A 204 6.40 5.56 8.81
C ARG A 204 7.18 4.97 7.65
N CYS A 205 6.83 5.35 6.42
CA CYS A 205 7.49 4.89 5.21
C CYS A 205 8.47 5.94 4.70
N VAL A 206 9.70 5.51 4.44
CA VAL A 206 10.76 6.38 3.92
C VAL A 206 11.31 5.78 2.61
N PRO A 207 11.41 6.55 1.52
CA PRO A 207 12.04 6.06 0.30
C PRO A 207 13.49 5.63 0.53
N LYS A 208 13.91 4.50 -0.03
CA LYS A 208 15.28 3.97 0.09
C LYS A 208 16.38 4.93 -0.38
N CYS A 209 16.02 5.92 -1.21
CA CYS A 209 16.99 6.95 -1.66
C CYS A 209 17.33 7.99 -0.58
N VAL A 210 16.55 8.04 0.51
CA VAL A 210 16.82 8.93 1.66
C VAL A 210 17.73 8.18 2.64
N PRO A 211 18.89 8.76 3.00
CA PRO A 211 19.79 8.13 3.97
C PRO A 211 19.13 8.06 5.34
N ASP A 212 19.67 7.25 6.22
CA ASP A 212 19.20 6.92 7.57
C ASP A 212 18.56 8.12 8.29
N VAL A 213 17.23 8.12 8.34
CA VAL A 213 16.45 9.18 8.99
C VAL A 213 16.15 8.80 10.43
N ARG A 214 15.56 7.61 10.61
CA ARG A 214 15.23 7.06 11.94
C ARG A 214 15.40 5.55 11.91
N PRO A 215 15.79 4.92 13.02
CA PRO A 215 15.96 3.46 13.09
C PRO A 215 14.64 2.69 12.92
N ASP A 216 13.51 3.38 13.12
CA ASP A 216 12.18 2.80 13.22
C ASP A 216 11.37 2.97 11.93
N ASP A 217 11.95 3.55 10.88
CA ASP A 217 11.25 3.79 9.62
C ASP A 217 11.24 2.55 8.72
N PHE A 218 10.13 2.35 8.02
CA PHE A 218 10.02 1.31 7.01
C PHE A 218 10.49 1.84 5.66
N TYR A 219 11.61 1.32 5.17
CA TYR A 219 12.20 1.77 3.91
C TYR A 219 11.49 1.15 2.71
N VAL A 220 10.87 2.01 1.89
CA VAL A 220 10.14 1.62 0.69
C VAL A 220 10.94 1.88 -0.58
N GLU A 221 10.87 0.93 -1.50
CA GLU A 221 11.39 1.05 -2.85
C GLU A 221 10.25 1.43 -3.81
N ARG A 222 10.58 2.21 -4.84
CA ARG A 222 9.62 2.52 -5.89
C ARG A 222 9.52 1.34 -6.85
N LEU A 223 8.58 0.46 -6.59
CA LEU A 223 8.33 -0.74 -7.39
C LEU A 223 7.30 -0.49 -8.50
N VAL A 224 6.30 0.35 -8.21
CA VAL A 224 5.23 0.68 -9.15
C VAL A 224 5.69 1.80 -10.09
N LYS A 225 5.89 1.48 -11.36
CA LYS A 225 6.19 2.45 -12.43
C LYS A 225 4.91 3.02 -12.99
N MET A 226 4.90 4.32 -13.31
CA MET A 226 3.75 4.94 -13.97
C MET A 226 3.72 4.57 -15.47
N PRO A 227 2.54 4.46 -16.10
CA PRO A 227 2.44 4.03 -17.50
C PRO A 227 3.28 4.86 -18.48
N TRP A 228 3.50 6.15 -18.18
CA TRP A 228 4.32 7.05 -18.99
C TRP A 228 5.82 6.89 -18.78
N GLU A 229 6.27 6.18 -17.75
CA GLU A 229 7.68 5.90 -17.49
C GLU A 229 8.18 4.66 -18.24
N ALA A 230 7.29 3.77 -18.63
CA ALA A 230 7.61 2.60 -19.45
C ALA A 230 7.95 2.96 -20.91
N SER A 231 7.61 4.17 -21.36
CA SER A 231 7.83 4.63 -22.74
C SER A 231 9.09 5.50 -22.94
N SER A 232 9.89 5.74 -21.91
CA SER A 232 11.09 6.58 -22.03
C SER A 232 12.28 5.89 -22.74
N ASP A 233 12.21 4.59 -23.03
CA ASP A 233 13.28 3.89 -23.74
C ASP A 233 13.18 3.98 -25.28
N CYS A 234 12.20 4.68 -25.84
CA CYS A 234 11.94 4.76 -27.27
C CYS A 234 11.66 6.16 -27.84
N ILE A 235 12.29 7.23 -27.34
CA ILE A 235 12.29 8.49 -28.06
C ILE A 235 13.73 8.90 -28.38
N SER A 236 14.25 8.29 -29.46
CA SER A 236 15.38 8.89 -30.18
C SER A 236 14.88 10.21 -30.80
N PRO A 237 15.56 11.34 -30.62
CA PRO A 237 15.15 12.58 -31.26
C PRO A 237 15.18 12.42 -32.79
N PRO A 238 14.24 13.03 -33.53
CA PRO A 238 14.23 12.92 -34.99
C PRO A 238 15.56 13.45 -35.53
N LYS A 239 16.23 12.64 -36.34
CA LYS A 239 17.45 13.07 -37.08
C LYS A 239 17.07 14.31 -37.89
N ARG A 240 17.70 15.45 -37.58
CA ARG A 240 17.64 16.61 -38.46
C ARG A 240 18.24 16.20 -39.80
N VAL A 241 17.41 16.18 -40.81
CA VAL A 241 17.87 16.13 -42.21
C VAL A 241 18.36 17.54 -42.51
N LEU A 242 19.66 17.65 -42.85
CA LEU A 242 20.26 18.85 -43.42
C LEU A 242 19.87 18.96 -44.89
#